data_d28011f97eb3307bdadf81bd0b87514a
#
_entry.id   d28011f97eb3307bdadf81bd0b87514a
#
_cell.length_a   1.000
_cell.length_b   1.000
_cell.length_c   1.000
_cell.angle_alpha   90.00
_cell.angle_beta   90.00
_cell.angle_gamma   90.00
#
_symmetry.space_group_name_H-M   'P 1'
#
loop_
_entity.id
_entity.type
_entity.pdbx_description
1 polymer ?
#
loop_
_entity_poly.entity_id
_entity_poly.type
_entity_poly.pdbx_seq_one_letter_code
_entity_poly.pdbx_strand_id
1 'polypeptide(L)'
;ISDHGESLGENGLYLHGAPYFLAPEYQTKVPMIVWLSEAFKSEFKLNDVCMKSLTQSELSHDNFFHSVLGLLNISTTVRDERLNIFSECSN
;
A
#
# COMPACT_ATOMS: atom_id res chain seq x y z
N ILE A 1 1.22 -0.21 -7.16
CA ILE A 1 -0.13 -0.52 -6.66
C ILE A 1 -1.18 -0.22 -7.73
N SER A 2 -2.20 -1.03 -7.81
CA SER A 2 -3.38 -0.74 -8.64
C SER A 2 -4.43 0.02 -7.83
N ASP A 3 -5.24 0.83 -8.51
CA ASP A 3 -6.37 1.53 -7.89
C ASP A 3 -7.50 0.56 -7.53
N HIS A 4 -7.71 -0.49 -8.34
CA HIS A 4 -8.69 -1.55 -8.10
C HIS A 4 -8.29 -2.82 -8.83
N GLY A 5 -8.98 -3.93 -8.52
CA GLY A 5 -8.89 -5.17 -9.27
C GLY A 5 -9.97 -5.26 -10.35
N GLU A 6 -10.01 -6.39 -11.01
CA GLU A 6 -10.97 -6.68 -12.08
C GLU A 6 -11.56 -8.07 -11.92
N SER A 7 -12.85 -8.19 -12.17
CA SER A 7 -13.51 -9.48 -12.35
C SER A 7 -13.43 -9.91 -13.81
N LEU A 8 -13.03 -11.17 -14.03
CA LEU A 8 -12.82 -11.74 -15.37
C LEU A 8 -13.93 -12.71 -15.78
N GLY A 9 -15.10 -12.62 -15.15
CA GLY A 9 -16.26 -13.46 -15.43
C GLY A 9 -16.61 -14.42 -14.31
N GLU A 10 -15.92 -14.38 -13.18
CA GLU A 10 -16.22 -15.19 -12.00
C GLU A 10 -17.64 -14.86 -11.51
N ASN A 11 -18.49 -15.88 -11.33
CA ASN A 11 -19.88 -15.74 -10.94
C ASN A 11 -20.70 -14.83 -11.90
N GLY A 12 -20.27 -14.73 -13.18
CA GLY A 12 -20.95 -13.89 -14.18
C GLY A 12 -20.67 -12.40 -14.06
N LEU A 13 -19.72 -12.00 -13.21
CA LEU A 13 -19.31 -10.62 -13.03
C LEU A 13 -18.07 -10.30 -13.84
N TYR A 14 -18.04 -9.10 -14.42
CA TYR A 14 -16.94 -8.60 -15.24
C TYR A 14 -16.55 -7.18 -14.79
N LEU A 15 -15.32 -6.78 -15.11
CA LEU A 15 -14.79 -5.44 -14.85
C LEU A 15 -14.78 -5.09 -13.35
N HIS A 16 -15.17 -3.87 -13.05
CA HIS A 16 -15.19 -3.32 -11.69
C HIS A 16 -16.39 -2.39 -11.53
N GLY A 17 -16.53 -1.76 -10.36
CA GLY A 17 -17.56 -0.76 -10.11
C GLY A 17 -18.83 -1.31 -9.45
N ALA A 18 -18.86 -2.57 -9.06
CA ALA A 18 -19.94 -3.08 -8.22
C ALA A 18 -19.95 -2.35 -6.87
N PRO A 19 -21.14 -2.13 -6.24
CA PRO A 19 -21.18 -1.62 -4.88
C PRO A 19 -20.31 -2.46 -3.95
N TYR A 20 -19.66 -1.83 -2.97
CA TYR A 20 -18.65 -2.49 -2.13
C TYR A 20 -19.15 -3.80 -1.50
N PHE A 21 -20.42 -3.83 -1.04
CA PHE A 21 -21.01 -5.03 -0.44
C PHE A 21 -21.29 -6.16 -1.43
N LEU A 22 -21.29 -5.87 -2.74
CA LEU A 22 -21.47 -6.85 -3.83
C LEU A 22 -20.17 -7.14 -4.58
N ALA A 23 -19.14 -6.27 -4.42
CA ALA A 23 -17.89 -6.42 -5.13
C ALA A 23 -17.13 -7.66 -4.65
N PRO A 24 -16.77 -8.60 -5.55
CA PRO A 24 -15.96 -9.74 -5.17
C PRO A 24 -14.53 -9.30 -4.84
N GLU A 25 -13.80 -10.16 -4.15
CA GLU A 25 -12.42 -9.96 -3.75
C GLU A 25 -11.52 -9.56 -4.93
N TYR A 26 -11.77 -10.08 -6.12
CA TYR A 26 -11.03 -9.77 -7.35
C TYR A 26 -11.09 -8.28 -7.73
N GLN A 27 -12.11 -7.57 -7.30
CA GLN A 27 -12.27 -6.14 -7.57
C GLN A 27 -11.68 -5.27 -6.46
N THR A 28 -11.58 -5.76 -5.23
CA THR A 28 -11.22 -4.97 -4.05
C THR A 28 -9.82 -5.25 -3.53
N LYS A 29 -9.28 -6.45 -3.74
CA LYS A 29 -7.92 -6.81 -3.32
C LYS A 29 -6.95 -6.66 -4.45
N VAL A 30 -5.90 -5.89 -4.23
CA VAL A 30 -4.85 -5.63 -5.22
C VAL A 30 -3.48 -5.84 -4.59
N PRO A 31 -2.47 -6.26 -5.38
CA PRO A 31 -1.11 -6.32 -4.89
C PRO A 31 -0.51 -4.92 -4.77
N MET A 32 0.35 -4.75 -3.78
CA MET A 32 1.23 -3.61 -3.66
C MET A 32 2.67 -4.11 -3.65
N ILE A 33 3.46 -3.63 -4.59
CA ILE A 33 4.86 -3.99 -4.71
C ILE A 33 5.70 -2.73 -4.49
N VAL A 34 6.67 -2.82 -3.60
CA VAL A 34 7.61 -1.72 -3.33
C VAL A 34 9.01 -2.24 -3.61
N TRP A 35 9.68 -1.59 -4.55
CA TRP A 35 11.10 -1.82 -4.83
C TRP A 35 11.88 -0.56 -4.50
N LEU A 36 12.94 -0.70 -3.73
CA LEU A 36 13.80 0.41 -3.31
C LEU A 36 15.25 0.06 -3.62
N SER A 37 15.98 1.01 -4.21
CA SER A 37 17.42 0.83 -4.43
C SER A 37 18.19 0.81 -3.11
N GLU A 38 19.34 0.19 -3.09
CA GLU A 38 20.21 0.19 -1.91
C GLU A 38 20.60 1.62 -1.50
N ALA A 39 20.87 2.48 -2.48
CA ALA A 39 21.18 3.89 -2.23
C ALA A 39 20.03 4.61 -1.53
N PHE A 40 18.78 4.37 -1.98
CA PHE A 40 17.59 4.96 -1.35
C PHE A 40 17.42 4.46 0.09
N LYS A 41 17.54 3.16 0.30
CA LYS A 41 17.41 2.56 1.63
C LYS A 41 18.46 3.11 2.60
N SER A 42 19.67 3.30 2.13
CA SER A 42 20.77 3.88 2.93
C SER A 42 20.50 5.34 3.28
N GLU A 43 20.11 6.15 2.29
CA GLU A 43 19.84 7.58 2.46
C GLU A 43 18.70 7.82 3.46
N PHE A 44 17.62 7.06 3.35
CA PHE A 44 16.45 7.19 4.21
C PHE A 44 16.49 6.28 5.45
N LYS A 45 17.60 5.57 5.66
CA LYS A 45 17.84 4.72 6.83
C LYS A 45 16.74 3.69 7.06
N LEU A 46 16.33 3.00 6.00
CA LEU A 46 15.27 2.01 6.06
C LEU A 46 15.82 0.66 6.51
N ASN A 47 15.08 0.00 7.39
CA ASN A 47 15.43 -1.31 7.93
C ASN A 47 14.80 -2.43 7.10
N ASP A 48 15.62 -3.24 6.44
CA ASP A 48 15.14 -4.31 5.55
C ASP A 48 14.32 -5.38 6.25
N VAL A 49 14.66 -5.74 7.48
CA VAL A 49 13.91 -6.74 8.26
C VAL A 49 12.52 -6.21 8.58
N CYS A 50 12.43 -4.96 9.03
CA CYS A 50 11.16 -4.28 9.26
C CYS A 50 10.34 -4.20 7.98
N MET A 51 10.95 -3.77 6.86
CA MET A 51 10.26 -3.67 5.56
C MET A 51 9.67 -5.01 5.12
N LYS A 52 10.40 -6.10 5.30
CA LYS A 52 9.90 -7.45 4.99
C LYS A 52 8.71 -7.85 5.86
N SER A 53 8.70 -7.45 7.13
CA SER A 53 7.58 -7.77 8.03
C SER A 53 6.26 -7.14 7.59
N LEU A 54 6.31 -6.03 6.86
CA LEU A 54 5.11 -5.34 6.36
C LEU A 54 4.30 -6.19 5.38
N THR A 55 4.92 -7.19 4.75
CA THR A 55 4.21 -8.10 3.82
C THR A 55 3.13 -8.92 4.50
N GLN A 56 3.16 -9.02 5.83
CA GLN A 56 2.17 -9.74 6.63
C GLN A 56 1.06 -8.83 7.18
N SER A 57 1.13 -7.53 6.90
CA SER A 57 0.18 -6.56 7.42
C SER A 57 -1.06 -6.46 6.53
N GLU A 58 -2.22 -6.27 7.17
CA GLU A 58 -3.43 -5.90 6.46
C GLU A 58 -3.38 -4.40 6.14
N LEU A 59 -3.42 -4.06 4.87
CA LEU A 59 -3.31 -2.70 4.37
C LEU A 59 -4.48 -2.37 3.46
N SER A 60 -4.74 -1.09 3.30
CA SER A 60 -5.73 -0.58 2.36
C SER A 60 -5.17 0.59 1.57
N HIS A 61 -5.93 1.07 0.57
CA HIS A 61 -5.56 2.27 -0.18
C HIS A 61 -5.43 3.52 0.70
N ASP A 62 -6.07 3.54 1.86
CA ASP A 62 -5.95 4.65 2.82
C ASP A 62 -4.52 4.83 3.34
N ASN A 63 -3.74 3.76 3.33
CA ASN A 63 -2.34 3.81 3.73
C ASN A 63 -1.44 4.47 2.67
N PHE A 64 -1.85 4.50 1.40
CA PHE A 64 -0.95 4.81 0.30
C PHE A 64 -0.43 6.25 0.34
N PHE A 65 -1.31 7.24 0.41
CA PHE A 65 -0.95 8.65 0.43
C PHE A 65 0.04 8.97 1.57
N HIS A 66 -0.30 8.56 2.77
CA HIS A 66 0.52 8.83 3.96
C HIS A 66 1.86 8.09 3.93
N SER A 67 1.87 6.90 3.35
CA SER A 67 3.10 6.11 3.20
C SER A 67 4.07 6.70 2.18
N VAL A 68 3.56 7.25 1.08
CA VAL A 68 4.41 7.95 0.10
C VAL A 68 5.05 9.18 0.74
N LEU A 69 4.27 9.99 1.46
CA LEU A 69 4.82 11.15 2.17
C LEU A 69 5.85 10.74 3.23
N GLY A 70 5.56 9.67 3.97
CA GLY A 70 6.46 9.16 5.00
C GLY A 70 7.76 8.60 4.41
N LEU A 71 7.66 7.81 3.34
CA LEU A 71 8.83 7.22 2.68
C LEU A 71 9.78 8.29 2.11
N LEU A 72 9.23 9.37 1.58
CA LEU A 72 9.99 10.50 1.05
C LEU A 72 10.35 11.53 2.13
N ASN A 73 10.03 11.25 3.38
CA ASN A 73 10.30 12.13 4.53
C ASN A 73 9.73 13.55 4.36
N ILE A 74 8.54 13.64 3.77
CA ILE A 74 7.86 14.92 3.57
C ILE A 74 7.06 15.26 4.83
N SER A 75 7.41 16.38 5.46
CA SER A 75 6.71 16.89 6.64
C SER A 75 5.55 17.79 6.21
N THR A 76 4.34 17.45 6.64
CA THR A 76 3.13 18.20 6.32
C THR A 76 2.04 17.90 7.36
N THR A 77 1.15 18.86 7.57
CA THR A 77 0.03 18.69 8.50
C THR A 77 -1.04 17.72 8.03
N VAL A 78 -1.05 17.38 6.74
CA VAL A 78 -2.04 16.44 6.17
C VAL A 78 -1.58 14.98 6.26
N ARG A 79 -0.33 14.72 6.64
CA ARG A 79 0.18 13.36 6.82
C ARG A 79 -0.28 12.80 8.16
N ASP A 80 -1.00 11.68 8.12
CA ASP A 80 -1.34 10.92 9.31
C ASP A 80 -0.34 9.77 9.49
N GLU A 81 0.50 9.87 10.50
CA GLU A 81 1.57 8.89 10.75
C GLU A 81 1.04 7.50 11.09
N ARG A 82 -0.18 7.40 11.61
CA ARG A 82 -0.83 6.11 11.90
C ARG A 82 -1.12 5.31 10.62
N LEU A 83 -1.26 6.01 9.49
CA LEU A 83 -1.53 5.40 8.18
C LEU A 83 -0.25 5.20 7.35
N ASN A 84 0.89 5.71 7.81
CA ASN A 84 2.19 5.50 7.17
C ASN A 84 2.73 4.12 7.53
N ILE A 85 2.73 3.19 6.57
CA ILE A 85 3.17 1.81 6.79
C ILE A 85 4.68 1.70 7.09
N PHE A 86 5.47 2.70 6.76
CA PHE A 86 6.91 2.71 6.95
C PHE A 86 7.34 3.40 8.25
N SER A 87 6.40 3.88 9.06
CA SER A 87 6.70 4.68 10.25
C SER A 87 7.67 4.00 11.23
N GLU A 88 7.53 2.68 11.39
CA GLU A 88 8.36 1.89 12.30
C GLU A 88 9.67 1.40 11.67
N CYS A 89 9.84 1.58 10.35
CA CYS A 89 10.97 1.00 9.61
C CYS A 89 12.08 1.99 9.30
N SER A 90 11.92 3.24 9.65
CA SER A 90 12.94 4.29 9.49
C SER A 90 13.72 4.47 10.80
N ASN A 91 15.01 4.44 10.70
CA ASN A 91 15.92 4.63 11.86
C ASN A 91 16.28 6.09 12.07
#